data_72bee9d14ae7175e098cf6475ce86325
#
_entry.id   72bee9d14ae7175e098cf6475ce86325
#
_cell.length_a   1.000
_cell.length_b   1.000
_cell.length_c   1.000
_cell.angle_alpha   90.00
_cell.angle_beta   90.00
_cell.angle_gamma   90.00
#
_symmetry.space_group_name_H-M   'P 1'
#
loop_
_entity.id
_entity.type
_entity.pdbx_description
1 polymer ?
#
loop_
_entity_poly.entity_id
_entity_poly.type
_entity_poly.pdbx_seq_one_letter_code
_entity_poly.pdbx_strand_id
1 'polypeptide(L)'
;MTLAARPPFEEPLGRGRARLLPWATVMVGSLVTILPWSATLPLLPPAGLLILLSWRLLAPLSLRVWAPALLGLFDDLLSGQPLGSAMLLWTLAFFLVEAIDARSGVRDFKQSWAIAAIAIGFVLVGGRLVATPLDAHVDSVLLLQIVISVLLFPAAARLVAWIDLRRAL
;
A
#
# COMPACT_ATOMS: atom_id res chain seq x y z
N MET A 1 -51.15 -4.45 -2.89
CA MET A 1 -49.76 -4.31 -3.38
C MET A 1 -48.86 -4.56 -2.21
N THR A 2 -48.51 -5.84 -1.96
CA THR A 2 -47.74 -6.31 -0.80
C THR A 2 -46.26 -6.17 -1.13
N LEU A 3 -45.59 -5.21 -0.48
CA LEU A 3 -44.13 -5.13 -0.46
C LEU A 3 -43.61 -6.37 0.25
N ALA A 4 -43.12 -7.34 -0.51
CA ALA A 4 -42.43 -8.50 0.04
C ALA A 4 -41.18 -8.00 0.78
N ALA A 5 -41.23 -8.08 2.11
CA ALA A 5 -40.10 -7.81 2.96
C ALA A 5 -38.97 -8.80 2.58
N ARG A 6 -37.83 -8.30 2.11
CA ARG A 6 -36.63 -9.11 1.87
C ARG A 6 -36.22 -9.77 3.18
N PRO A 7 -35.92 -11.09 3.18
CA PRO A 7 -35.46 -11.76 4.37
C PRO A 7 -34.15 -11.14 4.86
N PRO A 8 -34.00 -10.91 6.19
CA PRO A 8 -32.86 -10.17 6.76
C PRO A 8 -31.49 -10.89 6.70
N PHE A 9 -31.40 -12.07 6.06
CA PHE A 9 -30.21 -12.93 6.08
C PHE A 9 -29.60 -13.25 4.71
N GLU A 10 -30.06 -12.63 3.63
CA GLU A 10 -29.31 -12.68 2.36
C GLU A 10 -28.20 -11.64 2.39
N GLU A 11 -27.10 -11.98 3.07
CA GLU A 11 -25.83 -11.29 2.81
C GLU A 11 -25.43 -11.58 1.35
N PRO A 12 -25.29 -10.57 0.50
CA PRO A 12 -24.86 -10.80 -0.87
C PRO A 12 -23.50 -11.49 -0.83
N LEU A 13 -23.42 -12.69 -1.41
CA LEU A 13 -22.23 -13.54 -1.53
C LEU A 13 -20.98 -12.81 -2.07
N GLY A 14 -21.13 -11.57 -2.58
CA GLY A 14 -20.06 -10.70 -3.04
C GLY A 14 -19.26 -9.98 -1.95
N ARG A 15 -19.81 -9.79 -0.73
CA ARG A 15 -19.12 -8.99 0.32
C ARG A 15 -17.82 -9.62 0.83
N GLY A 16 -17.73 -10.94 0.89
CA GLY A 16 -16.51 -11.65 1.31
C GLY A 16 -15.38 -11.47 0.29
N ARG A 17 -15.69 -11.70 -0.98
CA ARG A 17 -14.72 -11.51 -2.09
C ARG A 17 -14.28 -10.06 -2.23
N ALA A 18 -15.21 -9.12 -2.08
CA ALA A 18 -14.90 -7.69 -2.13
C ALA A 18 -13.92 -7.25 -1.04
N ARG A 19 -13.91 -7.87 0.13
CA ARG A 19 -12.97 -7.59 1.24
C ARG A 19 -11.58 -8.22 1.03
N LEU A 20 -11.49 -9.32 0.28
CA LEU A 20 -10.22 -10.00 0.03
C LEU A 20 -9.40 -9.37 -1.10
N LEU A 21 -10.04 -8.66 -2.02
CA LEU A 21 -9.36 -8.03 -3.16
C LEU A 21 -8.22 -7.06 -2.77
N PRO A 22 -8.39 -6.14 -1.79
CA PRO A 22 -7.29 -5.28 -1.35
C PRO A 22 -6.10 -6.08 -0.83
N TRP A 23 -6.35 -7.13 -0.04
CA TRP A 23 -5.31 -8.01 0.49
C TRP A 23 -4.57 -8.74 -0.63
N ALA A 24 -5.33 -9.39 -1.52
CA ALA A 24 -4.76 -10.14 -2.64
C ALA A 24 -3.92 -9.25 -3.57
N THR A 25 -4.38 -8.05 -3.87
CA THR A 25 -3.65 -7.14 -4.75
C THR A 25 -2.36 -6.63 -4.14
N VAL A 26 -2.33 -6.33 -2.83
CA VAL A 26 -1.10 -5.95 -2.12
C VAL A 26 -0.13 -7.12 -2.07
N MET A 27 -0.59 -8.34 -1.74
CA MET A 27 0.25 -9.54 -1.73
C MET A 27 0.84 -9.83 -3.11
N VAL A 28 0.05 -9.71 -4.19
CA VAL A 28 0.55 -9.84 -5.57
C VAL A 28 1.58 -8.76 -5.87
N GLY A 29 1.37 -7.52 -5.41
CA GLY A 29 2.36 -6.46 -5.53
C GLY A 29 3.69 -6.78 -4.84
N SER A 30 3.65 -7.35 -3.63
CA SER A 30 4.85 -7.81 -2.92
C SER A 30 5.54 -8.98 -3.64
N LEU A 31 4.79 -9.89 -4.28
CA LEU A 31 5.36 -10.98 -5.08
C LEU A 31 6.18 -10.48 -6.28
N VAL A 32 5.89 -9.30 -6.81
CA VAL A 32 6.70 -8.70 -7.89
C VAL A 32 8.15 -8.49 -7.47
N THR A 33 8.42 -8.30 -6.17
CA THR A 33 9.77 -8.12 -5.64
C THR A 33 10.63 -9.39 -5.68
N ILE A 34 10.00 -10.58 -5.78
CA ILE A 34 10.72 -11.89 -5.86
C ILE A 34 11.18 -12.19 -7.28
N LEU A 35 10.64 -11.52 -8.28
CA LEU A 35 11.03 -11.77 -9.67
C LEU A 35 12.54 -11.53 -9.86
N PRO A 36 13.26 -12.37 -10.62
CA PRO A 36 14.72 -12.29 -10.77
C PRO A 36 15.21 -10.95 -11.31
N TRP A 37 14.34 -10.15 -11.86
CA TRP A 37 14.60 -8.79 -12.33
C TRP A 37 14.90 -7.82 -11.18
N SER A 38 14.39 -8.09 -9.97
CA SER A 38 14.65 -7.26 -8.79
C SER A 38 16.12 -7.32 -8.35
N ALA A 39 16.79 -8.44 -8.57
CA ALA A 39 18.21 -8.61 -8.27
C ALA A 39 19.11 -7.82 -9.24
N THR A 40 18.64 -7.57 -10.47
CA THR A 40 19.39 -6.82 -11.49
C THR A 40 19.08 -5.32 -11.51
N LEU A 41 17.92 -4.93 -10.93
CA LEU A 41 17.46 -3.55 -10.91
C LEU A 41 17.14 -3.12 -9.47
N PRO A 42 18.12 -2.63 -8.69
CA PRO A 42 17.89 -2.17 -7.31
C PRO A 42 16.98 -0.94 -7.22
N LEU A 43 16.53 -0.44 -8.36
CA LEU A 43 15.63 0.72 -8.51
C LEU A 43 14.14 0.36 -8.51
N LEU A 44 13.79 -0.93 -8.41
CA LEU A 44 12.39 -1.34 -8.46
C LEU A 44 11.60 -0.73 -7.28
N PRO A 45 10.48 -0.06 -7.59
CA PRO A 45 9.62 0.48 -6.55
C PRO A 45 8.95 -0.64 -5.76
N PRO A 46 8.70 -0.45 -4.46
CA PRO A 46 8.00 -1.42 -3.63
C PRO A 46 6.51 -1.47 -4.03
N ALA A 47 6.18 -2.33 -5.00
CA ALA A 47 4.85 -2.38 -5.59
C ALA A 47 3.76 -2.70 -4.55
N GLY A 48 4.05 -3.57 -3.57
CA GLY A 48 3.14 -3.86 -2.46
C GLY A 48 2.79 -2.61 -1.66
N LEU A 49 3.78 -1.79 -1.30
CA LEU A 49 3.58 -0.51 -0.60
C LEU A 49 2.75 0.48 -1.43
N LEU A 50 3.04 0.60 -2.73
CA LEU A 50 2.31 1.51 -3.62
C LEU A 50 0.83 1.14 -3.70
N ILE A 51 0.52 -0.15 -3.83
CA ILE A 51 -0.85 -0.65 -3.87
C ILE A 51 -1.53 -0.46 -2.51
N LEU A 52 -0.84 -0.74 -1.39
CA LEU A 52 -1.36 -0.53 -0.03
C LEU A 52 -1.77 0.93 0.18
N LEU A 53 -0.88 1.88 -0.13
CA LEU A 53 -1.14 3.32 -0.01
C LEU A 53 -2.27 3.77 -0.94
N SER A 54 -2.34 3.20 -2.15
CA SER A 54 -3.42 3.49 -3.09
C SER A 54 -4.78 3.07 -2.52
N TRP A 55 -4.90 1.87 -1.95
CA TRP A 55 -6.12 1.43 -1.27
C TRP A 55 -6.47 2.32 -0.08
N ARG A 56 -5.49 2.69 0.74
CA ARG A 56 -5.72 3.55 1.90
C ARG A 56 -6.25 4.92 1.51
N LEU A 57 -5.72 5.51 0.43
CA LEU A 57 -6.06 6.86 -0.01
C LEU A 57 -7.35 6.91 -0.84
N LEU A 58 -7.66 5.87 -1.64
CA LEU A 58 -8.84 5.83 -2.50
C LEU A 58 -10.06 5.21 -1.81
N ALA A 59 -9.85 4.17 -1.01
CA ALA A 59 -10.91 3.43 -0.33
C ALA A 59 -10.52 3.16 1.14
N PRO A 60 -10.55 4.18 2.03
CA PRO A 60 -10.03 4.10 3.40
C PRO A 60 -10.68 3.02 4.27
N LEU A 61 -11.90 2.62 3.96
CA LEU A 61 -12.64 1.57 4.69
C LEU A 61 -12.34 0.14 4.18
N SER A 62 -11.56 0.00 3.11
CA SER A 62 -11.26 -1.30 2.49
C SER A 62 -10.26 -2.13 3.28
N LEU A 63 -9.34 -1.48 3.97
CA LEU A 63 -8.30 -2.10 4.80
C LEU A 63 -8.49 -1.73 6.26
N ARG A 64 -8.37 -2.74 7.14
CA ARG A 64 -8.39 -2.52 8.59
C ARG A 64 -7.04 -1.94 9.05
N VAL A 65 -7.04 -1.26 10.20
CA VAL A 65 -5.86 -0.60 10.79
C VAL A 65 -4.68 -1.56 11.00
N TRP A 66 -4.93 -2.84 11.29
CA TRP A 66 -3.91 -3.87 11.48
C TRP A 66 -3.44 -4.54 10.16
N ALA A 67 -4.12 -4.27 9.03
CA ALA A 67 -3.78 -4.87 7.74
C ALA A 67 -2.34 -4.58 7.28
N PRO A 68 -1.81 -3.36 7.38
CA PRO A 68 -0.44 -3.06 6.97
C PRO A 68 0.60 -3.85 7.77
N ALA A 69 0.33 -4.20 9.04
CA ALA A 69 1.25 -5.02 9.83
C ALA A 69 1.41 -6.44 9.24
N LEU A 70 0.30 -7.11 8.90
CA LEU A 70 0.37 -8.44 8.31
C LEU A 70 0.91 -8.43 6.87
N LEU A 71 0.52 -7.42 6.08
CA LEU A 71 0.99 -7.27 4.71
C LEU A 71 2.48 -6.90 4.66
N GLY A 72 2.95 -6.05 5.59
CA GLY A 72 4.37 -5.74 5.76
C GLY A 72 5.17 -6.95 6.23
N LEU A 73 4.64 -7.75 7.17
CA LEU A 73 5.28 -9.00 7.56
C LEU A 73 5.40 -9.98 6.38
N PHE A 74 4.37 -10.06 5.55
CA PHE A 74 4.41 -10.86 4.34
C PHE A 74 5.50 -10.35 3.37
N ASP A 75 5.63 -9.05 3.21
CA ASP A 75 6.67 -8.43 2.38
C ASP A 75 8.08 -8.71 2.94
N ASP A 76 8.30 -8.62 4.26
CA ASP A 76 9.56 -8.97 4.92
C ASP A 76 9.99 -10.42 4.64
N LEU A 77 9.04 -11.36 4.69
CA LEU A 77 9.30 -12.77 4.40
C LEU A 77 9.75 -13.01 2.94
N LEU A 78 9.33 -12.15 2.03
CA LEU A 78 9.62 -12.27 0.61
C LEU A 78 10.88 -11.51 0.19
N SER A 79 11.12 -10.35 0.80
CA SER A 79 12.19 -9.41 0.39
C SER A 79 13.55 -9.76 1.00
N GLY A 80 13.61 -10.69 1.98
CA GLY A 80 14.84 -11.03 2.69
C GLY A 80 15.37 -9.90 3.58
N GLN A 81 14.57 -8.89 3.86
CA GLN A 81 14.89 -7.82 4.80
C GLN A 81 14.79 -8.31 6.25
N PRO A 82 15.35 -7.57 7.23
CA PRO A 82 15.18 -7.91 8.65
C PRO A 82 13.69 -8.04 8.99
N LEU A 83 13.30 -9.20 9.53
CA LEU A 83 11.92 -9.50 9.89
C LEU A 83 11.36 -8.40 10.81
N GLY A 84 10.18 -7.87 10.44
CA GLY A 84 9.49 -6.81 11.18
C GLY A 84 9.79 -5.39 10.69
N SER A 85 10.74 -5.19 9.78
CA SER A 85 11.07 -3.87 9.25
C SER A 85 9.95 -3.28 8.40
N ALA A 86 9.47 -3.99 7.40
CA ALA A 86 8.33 -3.55 6.61
C ALA A 86 7.03 -3.59 7.42
N MET A 87 6.85 -4.59 8.28
CA MET A 87 5.73 -4.63 9.22
C MET A 87 5.61 -3.34 10.02
N LEU A 88 6.71 -2.87 10.63
CA LEU A 88 6.73 -1.64 11.41
C LEU A 88 6.53 -0.40 10.53
N LEU A 89 7.32 -0.27 9.47
CA LEU A 89 7.34 0.91 8.62
C LEU A 89 6.02 1.12 7.86
N TRP A 90 5.41 0.05 7.35
CA TRP A 90 4.11 0.13 6.67
C TRP A 90 3.00 0.50 7.65
N THR A 91 3.06 -0.03 8.87
CA THR A 91 2.10 0.31 9.92
C THR A 91 2.23 1.79 10.31
N LEU A 92 3.46 2.28 10.52
CA LEU A 92 3.71 3.69 10.83
C LEU A 92 3.29 4.61 9.68
N ALA A 93 3.59 4.23 8.43
CA ALA A 93 3.15 4.99 7.26
C ALA A 93 1.62 5.05 7.16
N PHE A 94 0.93 3.95 7.47
CA PHE A 94 -0.52 3.91 7.48
C PHE A 94 -1.12 4.83 8.56
N PHE A 95 -0.56 4.83 9.78
CA PHE A 95 -0.95 5.75 10.84
C PHE A 95 -0.63 7.21 10.51
N LEU A 96 0.51 7.47 9.85
CA LEU A 96 0.86 8.80 9.37
C LEU A 96 -0.20 9.32 8.40
N VAL A 97 -0.58 8.51 7.43
CA VAL A 97 -1.66 8.84 6.47
C VAL A 97 -2.96 9.09 7.23
N GLU A 98 -3.32 8.24 8.19
CA GLU A 98 -4.54 8.40 8.99
C GLU A 98 -4.54 9.68 9.82
N ALA A 99 -3.42 10.03 10.44
CA ALA A 99 -3.27 11.25 11.22
C ALA A 99 -3.39 12.53 10.35
N ILE A 100 -2.88 12.47 9.12
CA ILE A 100 -3.05 13.57 8.16
C ILE A 100 -4.50 13.64 7.70
N ASP A 101 -5.14 12.47 7.46
CA ASP A 101 -6.54 12.36 7.08
C ASP A 101 -7.49 12.99 8.07
N ALA A 102 -7.29 12.71 9.35
CA ALA A 102 -8.14 13.22 10.42
C ALA A 102 -8.16 14.76 10.48
N ARG A 103 -7.15 15.43 9.90
CA ARG A 103 -7.00 16.88 9.87
C ARG A 103 -7.42 17.52 8.55
N SER A 104 -7.52 16.73 7.49
CA SER A 104 -7.82 17.22 6.15
C SER A 104 -9.29 16.95 5.82
N GLY A 105 -10.01 17.97 5.36
CA GLY A 105 -11.38 17.83 4.85
C GLY A 105 -11.43 17.10 3.49
N VAL A 106 -12.19 17.65 2.54
CA VAL A 106 -12.28 17.12 1.16
C VAL A 106 -10.90 17.17 0.51
N ARG A 107 -10.44 16.03 -0.03
CA ARG A 107 -9.11 15.90 -0.63
C ARG A 107 -9.14 16.02 -2.14
N ASP A 108 -8.15 16.75 -2.64
CA ASP A 108 -7.76 16.74 -4.04
C ASP A 108 -6.76 15.62 -4.32
N PHE A 109 -6.72 15.18 -5.58
CA PHE A 109 -5.75 14.16 -6.02
C PHE A 109 -4.29 14.60 -5.75
N LYS A 110 -3.98 15.88 -5.87
CA LYS A 110 -2.64 16.43 -5.58
C LYS A 110 -2.24 16.25 -4.12
N GLN A 111 -3.17 16.45 -3.19
CA GLN A 111 -2.94 16.24 -1.76
C GLN A 111 -2.69 14.75 -1.46
N SER A 112 -3.52 13.86 -2.04
CA SER A 112 -3.32 12.41 -1.90
C SER A 112 -1.97 11.97 -2.44
N TRP A 113 -1.52 12.53 -3.56
CA TRP A 113 -0.21 12.26 -4.13
C TRP A 113 0.93 12.75 -3.23
N ALA A 114 0.83 13.96 -2.68
CA ALA A 114 1.82 14.50 -1.75
C ALA A 114 1.93 13.65 -0.47
N ILE A 115 0.81 13.21 0.10
CA ILE A 115 0.77 12.33 1.27
C ILE A 115 1.44 10.98 0.94
N ALA A 116 1.13 10.41 -0.22
CA ALA A 116 1.77 9.19 -0.68
C ALA A 116 3.27 9.35 -0.85
N ALA A 117 3.73 10.48 -1.41
CA ALA A 117 5.15 10.78 -1.58
C ALA A 117 5.89 10.84 -0.23
N ILE A 118 5.30 11.48 0.78
CA ILE A 118 5.84 11.53 2.15
C ILE A 118 5.89 10.12 2.75
N ALA A 119 4.83 9.34 2.63
CA ALA A 119 4.77 7.98 3.18
C ALA A 119 5.77 7.04 2.49
N ILE A 120 5.91 7.12 1.16
CA ILE A 120 6.90 6.36 0.38
C ILE A 120 8.32 6.72 0.82
N GLY A 121 8.64 8.02 0.89
CA GLY A 121 9.93 8.51 1.34
C GLY A 121 10.26 8.02 2.75
N PHE A 122 9.30 8.12 3.68
CA PHE A 122 9.44 7.63 5.05
C PHE A 122 9.77 6.13 5.11
N VAL A 123 9.04 5.30 4.37
CA VAL A 123 9.26 3.84 4.38
C VAL A 123 10.60 3.47 3.74
N LEU A 124 10.96 4.07 2.60
CA LEU A 124 12.21 3.75 1.91
C LEU A 124 13.44 4.21 2.69
N VAL A 125 13.42 5.42 3.25
CA VAL A 125 14.50 5.93 4.11
C VAL A 125 14.57 5.10 5.40
N GLY A 126 13.44 4.84 6.05
CA GLY A 126 13.37 4.02 7.26
C GLY A 126 13.89 2.61 7.03
N GLY A 127 13.48 1.97 5.93
CA GLY A 127 13.98 0.64 5.55
C GLY A 127 15.50 0.61 5.34
N ARG A 128 16.04 1.66 4.71
CA ARG A 128 17.49 1.78 4.54
C ARG A 128 18.23 1.92 5.87
N LEU A 129 17.72 2.73 6.79
CA LEU A 129 18.30 2.93 8.11
C LEU A 129 18.28 1.64 8.97
N VAL A 130 17.26 0.80 8.81
CA VAL A 130 17.15 -0.49 9.52
C VAL A 130 18.08 -1.55 8.90
N ALA A 131 18.25 -1.53 7.57
CA ALA A 131 19.01 -2.56 6.85
C ALA A 131 20.52 -2.33 6.81
N THR A 132 20.99 -1.10 7.05
CA THR A 132 22.43 -0.75 6.91
C THR A 132 22.96 0.04 8.09
N PRO A 133 24.30 -0.10 8.40
CA PRO A 133 24.98 0.75 9.38
C PRO A 133 24.87 2.24 9.01
N LEU A 134 24.84 3.10 10.03
CA LEU A 134 24.64 4.56 9.90
C LEU A 134 25.72 5.29 9.07
N ASP A 135 26.86 4.65 8.80
CA ASP A 135 27.97 5.22 8.02
C ASP A 135 27.78 5.11 6.49
N ALA A 136 26.73 4.42 6.04
CA ALA A 136 26.47 4.32 4.60
C ALA A 136 25.92 5.64 4.07
N HIS A 137 26.65 6.26 3.11
CA HIS A 137 26.20 7.43 2.37
C HIS A 137 24.78 7.22 1.83
N VAL A 138 23.97 8.29 1.86
CA VAL A 138 22.64 8.27 1.21
C VAL A 138 22.89 8.04 -0.28
N ASP A 139 22.71 6.79 -0.70
CA ASP A 139 23.00 6.39 -2.06
C ASP A 139 22.06 7.15 -3.01
N SER A 140 22.64 7.68 -4.08
CA SER A 140 21.88 8.28 -5.21
C SER A 140 20.81 7.32 -5.75
N VAL A 141 21.02 6.02 -5.58
CA VAL A 141 20.10 4.93 -5.87
C VAL A 141 18.81 5.04 -5.05
N LEU A 142 18.91 5.34 -3.73
CA LEU A 142 17.72 5.50 -2.87
C LEU A 142 16.88 6.70 -3.30
N LEU A 143 17.52 7.83 -3.59
CA LEU A 143 16.81 9.01 -4.08
C LEU A 143 16.09 8.72 -5.41
N LEU A 144 16.76 8.03 -6.33
CA LEU A 144 16.17 7.66 -7.60
C LEU A 144 15.00 6.67 -7.41
N GLN A 145 15.13 5.72 -6.49
CA GLN A 145 14.06 4.79 -6.14
C GLN A 145 12.84 5.53 -5.55
N ILE A 146 13.05 6.52 -4.67
CA ILE A 146 11.96 7.34 -4.14
C ILE A 146 11.26 8.10 -5.27
N VAL A 147 12.02 8.77 -6.14
CA VAL A 147 11.45 9.52 -7.27
C VAL A 147 10.64 8.63 -8.19
N ILE A 148 11.18 7.48 -8.59
CA ILE A 148 10.47 6.51 -9.44
C ILE A 148 9.20 6.02 -8.74
N SER A 149 9.26 5.69 -7.45
CA SER A 149 8.11 5.20 -6.68
C SER A 149 7.00 6.25 -6.60
N VAL A 150 7.35 7.52 -6.35
CA VAL A 150 6.41 8.63 -6.31
C VAL A 150 5.79 8.90 -7.68
N LEU A 151 6.56 8.79 -8.76
CA LEU A 151 6.05 8.94 -10.13
C LEU A 151 5.14 7.78 -10.55
N LEU A 152 5.41 6.56 -10.06
CA LEU A 152 4.59 5.37 -10.33
C LEU A 152 3.31 5.31 -9.48
N PHE A 153 3.24 6.05 -8.38
CA PHE A 153 2.06 6.07 -7.52
C PHE A 153 0.74 6.39 -8.27
N PRO A 154 0.66 7.39 -9.18
CA PRO A 154 -0.56 7.65 -9.95
C PRO A 154 -1.01 6.46 -10.80
N ALA A 155 -0.07 5.66 -11.32
CA ALA A 155 -0.39 4.45 -12.08
C ALA A 155 -0.97 3.37 -11.17
N ALA A 156 -0.36 3.15 -9.99
CA ALA A 156 -0.88 2.25 -8.97
C ALA A 156 -2.28 2.68 -8.48
N ALA A 157 -2.49 3.97 -8.27
CA ALA A 157 -3.78 4.53 -7.88
C ALA A 157 -4.87 4.31 -8.94
N ARG A 158 -4.54 4.47 -10.24
CA ARG A 158 -5.46 4.17 -11.34
C ARG A 158 -5.80 2.69 -11.42
N LEU A 159 -4.81 1.82 -11.24
CA LEU A 159 -5.02 0.38 -11.19
C LEU A 159 -5.98 -0.01 -10.07
N VAL A 160 -5.74 0.50 -8.86
CA VAL A 160 -6.60 0.25 -7.71
C VAL A 160 -8.00 0.80 -7.93
N ALA A 161 -8.14 2.02 -8.46
CA ALA A 161 -9.44 2.60 -8.79
C ALA A 161 -10.22 1.74 -9.79
N TRP A 162 -9.55 1.21 -10.81
CA TRP A 162 -10.17 0.31 -11.79
C TRP A 162 -10.62 -1.01 -11.16
N ILE A 163 -9.82 -1.59 -10.26
CA ILE A 163 -10.17 -2.81 -9.52
C ILE A 163 -11.36 -2.54 -8.60
N ASP A 164 -11.36 -1.39 -7.91
CA ASP A 164 -12.44 -1.00 -6.99
C ASP A 164 -13.78 -0.80 -7.72
N LEU A 165 -13.77 -0.18 -8.89
CA LEU A 165 -14.95 -0.05 -9.74
C LEU A 165 -15.51 -1.41 -10.17
N ARG A 166 -14.66 -2.37 -10.51
CA ARG A 166 -15.10 -3.72 -10.91
C ARG A 166 -15.64 -4.55 -9.74
N ARG A 167 -15.23 -4.25 -8.53
CA ARG A 167 -15.74 -4.93 -7.35
C ARG A 167 -17.12 -4.40 -6.93
N ALA A 168 -17.46 -3.18 -7.34
CA ALA A 168 -18.74 -2.54 -7.04
C ALA A 168 -19.88 -2.95 -7.99
N LEU A 169 -19.52 -3.60 -9.13
CA LEU A 169 -20.47 -4.17 -10.11
C LEU A 169 -20.80 -5.62 -9.75
#